data_82b29a1eaba6cce967ad75072be734db
#
_entry.id   82b29a1eaba6cce967ad75072be734db
#
_cell.length_a   1.000
_cell.length_b   1.000
_cell.length_c   1.000
_cell.angle_alpha   90.00
_cell.angle_beta   90.00
_cell.angle_gamma   90.00
#
_symmetry.space_group_name_H-M   'P 1'
#
loop_
_entity.id
_entity.type
_entity.pdbx_description
1 polymer ?
#
loop_
_entity_poly.entity_id
_entity_poly.type
_entity_poly.pdbx_seq_one_letter_code
_entity_poly.pdbx_strand_id
1 'polypeptide(L)'
;MKYKNALVTGGAGFIGSHIVDLLIENGTNVIVYDNFSVGKLSNLSIHKQHENLSIVKGDILDFKKLKKAMKNIDIVFHNAAKVTIRNSVTNFIEDAQQNIIGTLNIIKAINETKVKKVVYASSMAVYGEKKRPCRETDTPNPISPYGISKLSSEKYILNASKNSGFDSVILRYFNTYGPRQAFTPYVGVITIFVNRLLNGKSPIIFGNGNQIRDFVHVSDIANSNITAMRKNITGEIFNIGTGKGTTVNEIAAILKNKINPKIKLKYGSERRGELRCSVADISKAKNFLGYDPKWSINQKIDEIIDTNKLLS
;
A
#
# COMPACT_ATOMS: atom_id res chain seq x y z
N MET A 1 2.25 -25.61 3.25
CA MET A 1 2.69 -24.33 2.67
C MET A 1 4.20 -24.18 2.77
N LYS A 2 4.87 -23.52 1.81
CA LYS A 2 6.34 -23.29 1.83
C LYS A 2 6.76 -22.41 3.02
N TYR A 3 5.92 -21.45 3.44
CA TYR A 3 6.15 -20.52 4.54
C TYR A 3 5.05 -20.69 5.58
N LYS A 4 5.44 -21.10 6.82
CA LYS A 4 4.52 -21.33 7.94
C LYS A 4 4.36 -20.12 8.83
N ASN A 5 5.42 -19.33 9.00
CA ASN A 5 5.48 -18.20 9.91
C ASN A 5 5.76 -16.91 9.14
N ALA A 6 4.86 -15.96 9.21
CA ALA A 6 4.95 -14.66 8.55
C ALA A 6 5.02 -13.51 9.55
N LEU A 7 5.80 -12.49 9.24
CA LEU A 7 5.76 -11.21 9.95
C LEU A 7 5.24 -10.14 8.99
N VAL A 8 4.22 -9.40 9.42
CA VAL A 8 3.65 -8.27 8.66
C VAL A 8 3.97 -6.98 9.41
N THR A 9 4.94 -6.20 8.91
CA THR A 9 5.17 -4.86 9.45
C THR A 9 4.11 -3.91 8.93
N GLY A 10 3.60 -3.02 9.79
CA GLY A 10 2.42 -2.21 9.45
C GLY A 10 1.15 -3.04 9.30
N GLY A 11 1.10 -4.21 9.98
CA GLY A 11 0.02 -5.18 9.84
C GLY A 11 -1.32 -4.75 10.46
N ALA A 12 -1.34 -3.73 11.32
CA ALA A 12 -2.57 -3.10 11.82
C ALA A 12 -3.03 -1.92 10.94
N GLY A 13 -2.27 -1.58 9.89
CA GLY A 13 -2.59 -0.53 8.93
C GLY A 13 -3.62 -0.96 7.88
N PHE A 14 -3.88 -0.07 6.91
CA PHE A 14 -4.84 -0.27 5.83
C PHE A 14 -4.54 -1.54 5.01
N ILE A 15 -3.45 -1.57 4.27
CA ILE A 15 -3.10 -2.70 3.40
C ILE A 15 -2.66 -3.92 4.22
N GLY A 16 -1.82 -3.68 5.25
CA GLY A 16 -1.27 -4.77 6.07
C GLY A 16 -2.33 -5.64 6.72
N SER A 17 -3.44 -5.05 7.22
CA SER A 17 -4.51 -5.81 7.86
C SER A 17 -5.26 -6.74 6.90
N HIS A 18 -5.42 -6.37 5.63
CA HIS A 18 -6.00 -7.26 4.61
C HIS A 18 -5.05 -8.40 4.20
N ILE A 19 -3.72 -8.15 4.25
CA ILE A 19 -2.73 -9.22 4.07
C ILE A 19 -2.79 -10.20 5.25
N VAL A 20 -2.92 -9.69 6.48
CA VAL A 20 -3.08 -10.50 7.70
C VAL A 20 -4.31 -11.40 7.59
N ASP A 21 -5.47 -10.87 7.15
CA ASP A 21 -6.69 -11.66 6.97
C ASP A 21 -6.41 -12.87 6.07
N LEU A 22 -5.86 -12.62 4.86
CA LEU A 22 -5.59 -13.69 3.90
C LEU A 22 -4.52 -14.70 4.40
N LEU A 23 -3.53 -14.26 5.15
CA LEU A 23 -2.53 -15.16 5.71
C LEU A 23 -3.13 -16.11 6.75
N ILE A 24 -3.98 -15.60 7.64
CA ILE A 24 -4.67 -16.39 8.66
C ILE A 24 -5.65 -17.37 8.00
N GLU A 25 -6.46 -16.92 7.06
CA GLU A 25 -7.37 -17.76 6.27
C GLU A 25 -6.64 -18.90 5.54
N ASN A 26 -5.37 -18.68 5.18
CA ASN A 26 -4.52 -19.71 4.59
C ASN A 26 -3.75 -20.55 5.64
N GLY A 27 -4.06 -20.45 6.93
CA GLY A 27 -3.44 -21.24 8.01
C GLY A 27 -1.96 -20.87 8.30
N THR A 28 -1.55 -19.63 7.99
CA THR A 28 -0.21 -19.13 8.30
C THR A 28 -0.19 -18.54 9.71
N ASN A 29 0.84 -18.82 10.49
CA ASN A 29 1.08 -18.12 11.76
C ASN A 29 1.59 -16.71 11.46
N VAL A 30 0.91 -15.69 11.97
CA VAL A 30 1.19 -14.30 11.65
C VAL A 30 1.60 -13.51 12.89
N ILE A 31 2.74 -12.86 12.82
CA ILE A 31 3.12 -11.79 13.74
C ILE A 31 2.83 -10.45 13.06
N VAL A 32 1.89 -9.70 13.62
CA VAL A 32 1.72 -8.28 13.29
C VAL A 32 2.73 -7.47 14.09
N TYR A 33 3.58 -6.70 13.38
CA TYR A 33 4.52 -5.77 13.99
C TYR A 33 4.16 -4.34 13.58
N ASP A 34 3.62 -3.56 14.52
CA ASP A 34 3.07 -2.23 14.25
C ASP A 34 3.31 -1.29 15.44
N ASN A 35 3.64 -0.04 15.20
CA ASN A 35 3.79 0.96 16.27
C ASN A 35 2.47 1.66 16.61
N PHE A 36 1.40 1.39 15.84
CA PHE A 36 0.06 1.97 15.97
C PHE A 36 0.00 3.48 15.80
N SER A 37 0.95 4.08 15.09
CA SER A 37 0.90 5.52 14.76
C SER A 37 -0.27 5.87 13.83
N VAL A 38 -0.67 4.93 12.96
CA VAL A 38 -1.83 5.05 12.05
C VAL A 38 -2.70 3.79 12.09
N GLY A 39 -2.07 2.63 12.25
CA GLY A 39 -2.74 1.34 12.39
C GLY A 39 -3.64 1.28 13.61
N LYS A 40 -4.71 0.48 13.54
CA LYS A 40 -5.70 0.33 14.62
C LYS A 40 -5.91 -1.15 14.95
N LEU A 41 -6.03 -1.48 16.24
CA LEU A 41 -6.37 -2.84 16.67
C LEU A 41 -7.74 -3.31 16.13
N SER A 42 -8.68 -2.38 15.91
CA SER A 42 -9.98 -2.68 15.30
C SER A 42 -9.86 -3.26 13.88
N ASN A 43 -8.78 -2.96 13.14
CA ASN A 43 -8.54 -3.55 11.82
C ASN A 43 -8.23 -5.05 11.87
N LEU A 44 -7.88 -5.56 13.06
CA LEU A 44 -7.54 -6.97 13.32
C LEU A 44 -8.63 -7.69 14.14
N SER A 45 -9.77 -7.02 14.40
CA SER A 45 -10.81 -7.50 15.34
C SER A 45 -11.38 -8.86 14.95
N ILE A 46 -11.50 -9.16 13.65
CA ILE A 46 -12.02 -10.45 13.14
C ILE A 46 -11.16 -11.62 13.60
N HIS A 47 -9.86 -11.40 13.79
CA HIS A 47 -8.91 -12.45 14.18
C HIS A 47 -8.34 -12.30 15.59
N LYS A 48 -8.91 -11.41 16.43
CA LYS A 48 -8.37 -11.05 17.75
C LYS A 48 -8.09 -12.25 18.67
N GLN A 49 -8.88 -13.30 18.56
CA GLN A 49 -8.74 -14.53 19.36
C GLN A 49 -8.22 -15.72 18.54
N HIS A 50 -7.77 -15.47 17.29
CA HIS A 50 -7.28 -16.57 16.45
C HIS A 50 -5.89 -17.01 16.91
N GLU A 51 -5.71 -18.32 17.11
CA GLU A 51 -4.46 -18.92 17.62
C GLU A 51 -3.23 -18.58 16.77
N ASN A 52 -3.42 -18.39 15.46
CA ASN A 52 -2.34 -18.08 14.53
C ASN A 52 -2.00 -16.58 14.48
N LEU A 53 -2.63 -15.71 15.29
CA LEU A 53 -2.33 -14.29 15.32
C LEU A 53 -1.58 -13.90 16.60
N SER A 54 -0.43 -13.28 16.42
CA SER A 54 0.30 -12.59 17.50
C SER A 54 0.50 -11.12 17.13
N ILE A 55 0.33 -10.23 18.11
CA ILE A 55 0.49 -8.78 17.89
C ILE A 55 1.63 -8.26 18.75
N VAL A 56 2.61 -7.64 18.11
CA VAL A 56 3.76 -7.00 18.75
C VAL A 56 3.74 -5.51 18.45
N LYS A 57 3.46 -4.69 19.47
CA LYS A 57 3.60 -3.23 19.34
C LYS A 57 5.08 -2.88 19.27
N GLY A 58 5.56 -2.38 18.13
CA GLY A 58 6.98 -2.04 17.94
C GLY A 58 7.21 -1.15 16.72
N ASP A 59 8.27 -0.38 16.76
CA ASP A 59 8.72 0.47 15.65
C ASP A 59 9.84 -0.24 14.88
N ILE A 60 9.82 -0.15 13.55
CA ILE A 60 10.88 -0.72 12.69
C ILE A 60 12.24 -0.03 12.89
N LEU A 61 12.26 1.12 13.55
CA LEU A 61 13.49 1.80 13.98
C LEU A 61 14.10 1.16 15.24
N ASP A 62 13.31 0.45 16.06
CA ASP A 62 13.83 -0.33 17.19
C ASP A 62 14.34 -1.71 16.70
N PHE A 63 15.60 -1.71 16.26
CA PHE A 63 16.25 -2.89 15.71
C PHE A 63 16.23 -4.10 16.67
N LYS A 64 16.44 -3.88 17.97
CA LYS A 64 16.51 -4.98 18.95
C LYS A 64 15.16 -5.68 19.07
N LYS A 65 14.08 -4.91 19.17
CA LYS A 65 12.71 -5.44 19.27
C LYS A 65 12.25 -6.08 17.96
N LEU A 66 12.58 -5.46 16.83
CA LEU A 66 12.31 -5.98 15.49
C LEU A 66 12.98 -7.34 15.28
N LYS A 67 14.29 -7.45 15.53
CA LYS A 67 15.04 -8.71 15.43
C LYS A 67 14.44 -9.81 16.31
N LYS A 68 14.02 -9.47 17.54
CA LYS A 68 13.34 -10.44 18.43
C LYS A 68 12.03 -10.95 17.83
N ALA A 69 11.22 -10.07 17.24
CA ALA A 69 9.96 -10.42 16.58
C ALA A 69 10.17 -11.26 15.31
N MET A 70 11.31 -11.13 14.64
CA MET A 70 11.65 -11.86 13.42
C MET A 70 12.27 -13.25 13.69
N LYS A 71 12.43 -13.67 14.93
CA LYS A 71 12.93 -15.00 15.26
C LYS A 71 11.94 -16.09 14.79
N ASN A 72 12.42 -17.09 14.06
CA ASN A 72 11.64 -18.18 13.48
C ASN A 72 10.62 -17.75 12.41
N ILE A 73 10.76 -16.57 11.82
CA ILE A 73 9.95 -16.11 10.69
C ILE A 73 10.53 -16.66 9.38
N ASP A 74 9.64 -17.16 8.51
CA ASP A 74 10.00 -17.63 7.18
C ASP A 74 9.93 -16.50 6.14
N ILE A 75 8.91 -15.63 6.26
CA ILE A 75 8.63 -14.56 5.29
C ILE A 75 8.23 -13.25 5.97
N VAL A 76 8.71 -12.13 5.42
CA VAL A 76 8.33 -10.79 5.87
C VAL A 76 7.52 -10.09 4.79
N PHE A 77 6.35 -9.57 5.16
CA PHE A 77 5.59 -8.60 4.36
C PHE A 77 5.89 -7.21 4.93
N HIS A 78 6.71 -6.45 4.21
CA HIS A 78 7.13 -5.14 4.69
C HIS A 78 6.23 -4.04 4.17
N ASN A 79 5.18 -3.71 4.95
CA ASN A 79 4.20 -2.66 4.66
C ASN A 79 4.34 -1.42 5.55
N ALA A 80 5.09 -1.51 6.66
CA ALA A 80 5.34 -0.35 7.52
C ALA A 80 6.04 0.76 6.72
N ALA A 81 5.42 1.91 6.67
CA ALA A 81 5.96 3.10 6.00
C ALA A 81 5.23 4.36 6.46
N LYS A 82 5.89 5.49 6.37
CA LYS A 82 5.23 6.80 6.42
C LYS A 82 4.73 7.12 5.02
N VAL A 83 3.41 6.99 4.81
CA VAL A 83 2.78 7.10 3.48
C VAL A 83 2.11 8.45 3.32
N THR A 84 2.89 9.50 3.04
CA THR A 84 2.34 10.84 2.82
C THR A 84 3.19 11.63 1.82
N ILE A 85 2.86 11.51 0.54
CA ILE A 85 3.60 12.20 -0.54
C ILE A 85 3.76 13.70 -0.22
N ARG A 86 2.68 14.38 0.22
CA ARG A 86 2.70 15.81 0.52
C ARG A 86 3.48 16.16 1.79
N ASN A 87 3.25 15.41 2.85
CA ASN A 87 3.93 15.66 4.12
C ASN A 87 5.43 15.37 4.03
N SER A 88 5.84 14.45 3.15
CA SER A 88 7.26 14.15 2.94
C SER A 88 8.06 15.35 2.42
N VAL A 89 7.41 16.28 1.71
CA VAL A 89 8.08 17.49 1.18
C VAL A 89 8.58 18.39 2.31
N THR A 90 7.84 18.51 3.39
CA THR A 90 8.22 19.31 4.58
C THR A 90 8.94 18.49 5.64
N ASN A 91 8.66 17.19 5.74
CA ASN A 91 9.20 16.28 6.76
C ASN A 91 10.05 15.16 6.14
N PHE A 92 10.95 15.52 5.22
CA PHE A 92 11.76 14.57 4.45
C PHE A 92 12.75 13.77 5.31
N ILE A 93 13.23 14.32 6.42
CA ILE A 93 14.11 13.61 7.36
C ILE A 93 13.33 12.46 8.02
N GLU A 94 12.15 12.74 8.53
CA GLU A 94 11.30 11.72 9.15
C GLU A 94 10.86 10.65 8.13
N ASP A 95 10.55 11.07 6.88
CA ASP A 95 10.27 10.14 5.78
C ASP A 95 11.47 9.21 5.53
N ALA A 96 12.68 9.75 5.42
CA ALA A 96 13.89 8.97 5.22
C ALA A 96 14.18 8.02 6.39
N GLN A 97 14.01 8.49 7.63
CA GLN A 97 14.18 7.65 8.81
C GLN A 97 13.23 6.46 8.80
N GLN A 98 11.93 6.69 8.63
CA GLN A 98 10.94 5.62 8.65
C GLN A 98 11.05 4.70 7.43
N ASN A 99 11.17 5.25 6.23
CA ASN A 99 11.09 4.46 5.01
C ASN A 99 12.45 3.86 4.60
N ILE A 100 13.56 4.57 4.75
CA ILE A 100 14.89 4.06 4.38
C ILE A 100 15.54 3.35 5.56
N ILE A 101 15.75 4.03 6.70
CA ILE A 101 16.44 3.41 7.84
C ILE A 101 15.61 2.25 8.40
N GLY A 102 14.28 2.40 8.48
CA GLY A 102 13.40 1.31 8.86
C GLY A 102 13.55 0.09 7.94
N THR A 103 13.63 0.29 6.62
CA THR A 103 13.88 -0.80 5.66
C THR A 103 15.27 -1.42 5.84
N LEU A 104 16.30 -0.62 6.11
CA LEU A 104 17.65 -1.14 6.40
C LEU A 104 17.67 -2.01 7.66
N ASN A 105 16.92 -1.65 8.69
CA ASN A 105 16.75 -2.48 9.87
C ASN A 105 16.05 -3.82 9.55
N ILE A 106 15.04 -3.81 8.67
CA ILE A 106 14.41 -5.04 8.18
C ILE A 106 15.44 -5.93 7.48
N ILE A 107 16.21 -5.39 6.55
CA ILE A 107 17.25 -6.13 5.82
C ILE A 107 18.28 -6.72 6.79
N LYS A 108 18.77 -5.91 7.72
CA LYS A 108 19.71 -6.37 8.74
C LYS A 108 19.12 -7.51 9.58
N ALA A 109 17.86 -7.37 10.00
CA ALA A 109 17.19 -8.41 10.78
C ALA A 109 16.95 -9.69 9.96
N ILE A 110 16.60 -9.59 8.66
CA ILE A 110 16.49 -10.75 7.73
C ILE A 110 17.81 -11.55 7.73
N ASN A 111 18.93 -10.87 7.55
CA ASN A 111 20.24 -11.52 7.51
C ASN A 111 20.60 -12.21 8.82
N GLU A 112 20.28 -11.59 9.97
CA GLU A 112 20.61 -12.13 11.29
C GLU A 112 19.64 -13.23 11.77
N THR A 113 18.42 -13.29 11.23
CA THR A 113 17.39 -14.28 11.62
C THR A 113 17.13 -15.34 10.56
N LYS A 114 17.80 -15.26 9.41
CA LYS A 114 17.69 -16.20 8.28
C LYS A 114 16.27 -16.31 7.69
N VAL A 115 15.56 -15.20 7.64
CA VAL A 115 14.29 -15.11 6.91
C VAL A 115 14.53 -15.45 5.44
N LYS A 116 13.64 -16.23 4.85
CA LYS A 116 13.82 -16.81 3.51
C LYS A 116 13.33 -15.89 2.39
N LYS A 117 12.33 -15.02 2.70
CA LYS A 117 11.72 -14.15 1.67
C LYS A 117 11.21 -12.84 2.26
N VAL A 118 11.29 -11.77 1.46
CA VAL A 118 10.61 -10.50 1.73
C VAL A 118 9.71 -10.11 0.56
N VAL A 119 8.48 -9.70 0.86
CA VAL A 119 7.58 -9.00 -0.07
C VAL A 119 7.48 -7.55 0.38
N TYR A 120 7.93 -6.63 -0.47
CA TYR A 120 8.02 -5.21 -0.13
C TYR A 120 6.94 -4.39 -0.80
N ALA A 121 6.21 -3.61 -0.01
CA ALA A 121 5.24 -2.64 -0.45
C ALA A 121 5.93 -1.36 -0.95
N SER A 122 6.20 -1.30 -2.26
CA SER A 122 6.65 -0.09 -2.93
C SER A 122 5.45 0.72 -3.48
N SER A 123 5.69 1.70 -4.30
CA SER A 123 4.68 2.65 -4.77
C SER A 123 4.93 3.09 -6.21
N MET A 124 3.86 3.43 -6.92
CA MET A 124 3.92 4.09 -8.22
C MET A 124 4.66 5.45 -8.15
N ALA A 125 4.79 6.03 -6.96
CA ALA A 125 5.49 7.30 -6.76
C ALA A 125 6.96 7.28 -7.19
N VAL A 126 7.56 6.11 -7.38
CA VAL A 126 8.92 5.95 -7.90
C VAL A 126 9.06 6.37 -9.37
N TYR A 127 7.96 6.39 -10.14
CA TYR A 127 8.02 6.67 -11.58
C TYR A 127 8.07 8.15 -11.94
N GLY A 128 7.45 9.04 -11.11
CA GLY A 128 7.20 10.43 -11.49
C GLY A 128 6.15 10.56 -12.61
N GLU A 129 6.21 11.64 -13.37
CA GLU A 129 5.25 11.92 -14.46
C GLU A 129 5.50 11.00 -15.66
N LYS A 130 4.43 10.39 -16.16
CA LYS A 130 4.44 9.59 -17.40
C LYS A 130 3.25 9.92 -18.28
N LYS A 131 3.45 9.92 -19.59
CA LYS A 131 2.38 10.17 -20.59
C LYS A 131 1.66 8.88 -21.01
N ARG A 132 2.18 7.73 -20.66
CA ARG A 132 1.67 6.38 -20.97
C ARG A 132 1.64 5.53 -19.71
N PRO A 133 1.00 4.35 -19.70
CA PRO A 133 1.06 3.43 -18.57
C PRO A 133 2.52 3.12 -18.17
N CYS A 134 2.78 3.14 -16.86
CA CYS A 134 4.09 2.89 -16.29
C CYS A 134 4.45 1.42 -16.44
N ARG A 135 5.66 1.14 -16.92
CA ARG A 135 6.25 -0.21 -16.99
C ARG A 135 7.37 -0.35 -15.97
N GLU A 136 7.61 -1.55 -15.48
CA GLU A 136 8.70 -1.82 -14.54
C GLU A 136 10.08 -1.54 -15.15
N THR A 137 10.19 -1.57 -16.48
CA THR A 137 11.40 -1.22 -17.25
C THR A 137 11.61 0.27 -17.43
N ASP A 138 10.62 1.11 -17.09
CA ASP A 138 10.78 2.56 -17.18
C ASP A 138 11.80 3.04 -16.14
N THR A 139 12.66 3.97 -16.56
CA THR A 139 13.57 4.65 -15.63
C THR A 139 12.78 5.38 -14.56
N PRO A 140 12.96 5.04 -13.27
CA PRO A 140 12.33 5.75 -12.17
C PRO A 140 12.82 7.22 -12.11
N ASN A 141 11.88 8.14 -11.89
CA ASN A 141 12.18 9.56 -11.71
C ASN A 141 11.23 10.17 -10.67
N PRO A 142 11.39 9.80 -9.39
CA PRO A 142 10.49 10.23 -8.33
C PRO A 142 10.54 11.75 -8.14
N ILE A 143 9.37 12.38 -7.97
CA ILE A 143 9.23 13.83 -7.79
C ILE A 143 8.91 14.22 -6.33
N SER A 144 8.98 13.28 -5.40
CA SER A 144 8.73 13.52 -3.98
C SER A 144 9.72 12.77 -3.10
N PRO A 145 10.04 13.27 -1.90
CA PRO A 145 10.87 12.54 -0.94
C PRO A 145 10.35 11.13 -0.65
N TYR A 146 9.03 10.95 -0.52
CA TYR A 146 8.40 9.64 -0.39
C TYR A 146 8.73 8.71 -1.57
N GLY A 147 8.62 9.19 -2.81
CA GLY A 147 9.00 8.39 -3.99
C GLY A 147 10.49 8.04 -4.00
N ILE A 148 11.34 8.98 -3.59
CA ILE A 148 12.79 8.76 -3.44
C ILE A 148 13.06 7.69 -2.39
N SER A 149 12.45 7.79 -1.21
CA SER A 149 12.65 6.82 -0.12
C SER A 149 12.19 5.41 -0.51
N LYS A 150 11.05 5.30 -1.21
CA LYS A 150 10.58 4.01 -1.73
C LYS A 150 11.53 3.41 -2.76
N LEU A 151 12.02 4.21 -3.72
CA LEU A 151 12.99 3.77 -4.71
C LEU A 151 14.33 3.35 -4.06
N SER A 152 14.82 4.11 -3.09
CA SER A 152 16.02 3.77 -2.34
C SER A 152 15.86 2.42 -1.64
N SER A 153 14.74 2.20 -0.98
CA SER A 153 14.41 0.94 -0.30
C SER A 153 14.34 -0.24 -1.27
N GLU A 154 13.74 -0.06 -2.48
CA GLU A 154 13.79 -1.09 -3.54
C GLU A 154 15.23 -1.50 -3.86
N LYS A 155 16.09 -0.51 -4.09
CA LYS A 155 17.51 -0.75 -4.45
C LYS A 155 18.25 -1.48 -3.34
N TYR A 156 18.06 -1.10 -2.07
CA TYR A 156 18.68 -1.76 -0.93
C TYR A 156 18.22 -3.21 -0.78
N ILE A 157 16.89 -3.48 -0.89
CA ILE A 157 16.35 -4.83 -0.78
C ILE A 157 16.88 -5.72 -1.91
N LEU A 158 16.84 -5.25 -3.17
CA LEU A 158 17.31 -6.02 -4.33
C LEU A 158 18.81 -6.33 -4.23
N ASN A 159 19.62 -5.35 -3.82
CA ASN A 159 21.05 -5.55 -3.62
C ASN A 159 21.32 -6.55 -2.50
N ALA A 160 20.67 -6.40 -1.35
CA ALA A 160 20.84 -7.30 -0.22
C ALA A 160 20.36 -8.72 -0.53
N SER A 161 19.23 -8.88 -1.20
CA SER A 161 18.72 -10.18 -1.66
C SER A 161 19.73 -10.93 -2.53
N LYS A 162 20.32 -10.23 -3.50
CA LYS A 162 21.36 -10.80 -4.39
C LYS A 162 22.61 -11.26 -3.61
N ASN A 163 23.01 -10.50 -2.59
CA ASN A 163 24.27 -10.74 -1.87
C ASN A 163 24.10 -11.68 -0.66
N SER A 164 22.91 -11.76 -0.05
CA SER A 164 22.68 -12.51 1.19
C SER A 164 21.79 -13.75 1.02
N GLY A 165 21.29 -14.02 -0.20
CA GLY A 165 20.61 -15.27 -0.54
C GLY A 165 19.18 -15.43 -0.03
N PHE A 166 18.50 -14.36 0.37
CA PHE A 166 17.06 -14.40 0.61
C PHE A 166 16.27 -13.96 -0.64
N ASP A 167 15.07 -14.50 -0.81
CA ASP A 167 14.20 -14.12 -1.92
C ASP A 167 13.58 -12.74 -1.70
N SER A 168 13.44 -11.93 -2.75
CA SER A 168 12.75 -10.64 -2.68
C SER A 168 11.76 -10.44 -3.82
N VAL A 169 10.60 -9.86 -3.50
CA VAL A 169 9.61 -9.40 -4.48
C VAL A 169 9.18 -7.98 -4.11
N ILE A 170 9.24 -7.09 -5.07
CA ILE A 170 8.84 -5.69 -4.92
C ILE A 170 7.50 -5.47 -5.61
N LEU A 171 6.51 -4.96 -4.89
CA LEU A 171 5.19 -4.66 -5.42
C LEU A 171 4.98 -3.14 -5.41
N ARG A 172 4.95 -2.51 -6.60
CA ARG A 172 4.66 -1.09 -6.77
C ARG A 172 3.16 -0.89 -6.82
N TYR A 173 2.55 -0.53 -5.69
CA TYR A 173 1.11 -0.29 -5.60
C TYR A 173 0.73 1.02 -6.28
N PHE A 174 -0.35 0.96 -7.07
CA PHE A 174 -1.01 2.14 -7.61
C PHE A 174 -2.05 2.67 -6.60
N ASN A 175 -2.98 3.52 -7.02
CA ASN A 175 -3.85 4.24 -6.06
C ASN A 175 -4.81 3.27 -5.36
N THR A 176 -4.37 2.72 -4.24
CA THR A 176 -5.15 1.75 -3.48
C THR A 176 -6.30 2.42 -2.76
N TYR A 177 -7.48 1.80 -2.81
CA TYR A 177 -8.68 2.22 -2.10
C TYR A 177 -9.37 1.00 -1.46
N GLY A 178 -10.21 1.21 -0.44
CA GLY A 178 -10.94 0.13 0.21
C GLY A 178 -11.25 0.41 1.68
N PRO A 179 -11.94 -0.52 2.37
CA PRO A 179 -12.22 -0.44 3.79
C PRO A 179 -10.94 -0.39 4.64
N ARG A 180 -11.05 0.10 5.87
CA ARG A 180 -9.94 0.31 6.82
C ARG A 180 -8.91 1.38 6.41
N GLN A 181 -9.14 2.13 5.33
CA GLN A 181 -8.29 3.26 5.00
C GLN A 181 -8.54 4.40 5.98
N ALA A 182 -7.52 4.74 6.79
CA ALA A 182 -7.64 5.80 7.78
C ALA A 182 -7.93 7.15 7.12
N PHE A 183 -8.91 7.90 7.64
CA PHE A 183 -9.16 9.27 7.20
C PHE A 183 -8.06 10.19 7.72
N THR A 184 -7.27 10.72 6.82
CA THR A 184 -6.23 11.72 7.09
C THR A 184 -6.30 12.84 6.06
N PRO A 185 -5.76 14.02 6.29
CA PRO A 185 -5.71 15.10 5.29
C PRO A 185 -5.00 14.73 3.99
N TYR A 186 -4.25 13.65 4.00
CA TYR A 186 -3.40 13.19 2.90
C TYR A 186 -3.86 11.85 2.30
N VAL A 187 -5.00 11.32 2.76
CA VAL A 187 -5.57 10.07 2.25
C VAL A 187 -6.02 10.19 0.79
N GLY A 188 -6.26 9.07 0.13
CA GLY A 188 -6.74 9.03 -1.25
C GLY A 188 -8.04 9.81 -1.48
N VAL A 189 -8.19 10.34 -2.68
CA VAL A 189 -9.30 11.20 -3.09
C VAL A 189 -10.69 10.58 -2.86
N ILE A 190 -10.82 9.26 -3.02
CA ILE A 190 -12.07 8.53 -2.80
C ILE A 190 -12.54 8.71 -1.36
N THR A 191 -11.70 8.41 -0.38
CA THR A 191 -12.04 8.51 1.05
C THR A 191 -12.36 9.95 1.45
N ILE A 192 -11.62 10.94 0.90
CA ILE A 192 -11.92 12.36 1.13
C ILE A 192 -13.31 12.73 0.59
N PHE A 193 -13.64 12.31 -0.63
CA PHE A 193 -14.90 12.65 -1.26
C PHE A 193 -16.09 11.97 -0.57
N VAL A 194 -15.95 10.69 -0.22
CA VAL A 194 -16.98 9.96 0.56
C VAL A 194 -17.27 10.70 1.88
N ASN A 195 -16.24 11.00 2.67
CA ASN A 195 -16.42 11.69 3.93
C ASN A 195 -17.08 13.08 3.77
N ARG A 196 -16.67 13.86 2.77
CA ARG A 196 -17.29 15.16 2.50
C ARG A 196 -18.76 15.03 2.13
N LEU A 197 -19.09 14.10 1.22
CA LEU A 197 -20.47 13.90 0.75
C LEU A 197 -21.39 13.37 1.85
N LEU A 198 -20.94 12.45 2.69
CA LEU A 198 -21.70 11.96 3.85
C LEU A 198 -22.00 13.09 4.86
N ASN A 199 -21.08 14.05 5.02
CA ASN A 199 -21.25 15.22 5.87
C ASN A 199 -21.95 16.40 5.15
N GLY A 200 -22.62 16.18 4.03
CA GLY A 200 -23.33 17.24 3.29
C GLY A 200 -22.40 18.31 2.70
N LYS A 201 -21.11 18.05 2.59
CA LYS A 201 -20.11 19.00 2.08
C LYS A 201 -19.71 18.68 0.63
N SER A 202 -19.57 19.71 -0.21
CA SER A 202 -19.12 19.55 -1.60
C SER A 202 -17.72 18.93 -1.68
N PRO A 203 -17.49 17.90 -2.53
CA PRO A 203 -16.15 17.50 -2.92
C PRO A 203 -15.41 18.67 -3.56
N ILE A 204 -14.11 18.80 -3.25
CA ILE A 204 -13.25 19.84 -3.85
C ILE A 204 -12.27 19.13 -4.80
N ILE A 205 -12.43 19.39 -6.07
CA ILE A 205 -11.56 18.92 -7.15
C ILE A 205 -10.50 19.99 -7.37
N PHE A 206 -9.22 19.62 -7.25
CA PHE A 206 -8.12 20.54 -7.49
C PHE A 206 -7.71 20.50 -8.96
N GLY A 207 -7.53 21.69 -9.57
CA GLY A 207 -7.37 21.82 -11.03
C GLY A 207 -8.68 21.55 -11.78
N ASN A 208 -8.58 21.04 -13.01
CA ASN A 208 -9.71 20.73 -13.87
C ASN A 208 -10.32 19.33 -13.67
N GLY A 209 -9.74 18.51 -12.80
CA GLY A 209 -10.23 17.15 -12.49
C GLY A 209 -9.93 16.09 -13.56
N ASN A 210 -9.16 16.41 -14.59
CA ASN A 210 -8.79 15.49 -15.67
C ASN A 210 -7.54 14.65 -15.36
N GLN A 211 -6.93 14.81 -14.17
CA GLN A 211 -5.84 13.96 -13.74
C GLN A 211 -6.31 12.50 -13.60
N ILE A 212 -5.57 11.61 -14.25
CA ILE A 212 -5.90 10.19 -14.36
C ILE A 212 -5.15 9.38 -13.30
N ARG A 213 -5.86 8.46 -12.65
CA ARG A 213 -5.32 7.52 -11.66
C ARG A 213 -5.81 6.11 -11.95
N ASP A 214 -4.94 5.15 -11.70
CA ASP A 214 -5.30 3.74 -11.65
C ASP A 214 -5.70 3.41 -10.20
N PHE A 215 -7.00 3.23 -9.98
CA PHE A 215 -7.55 2.90 -8.67
C PHE A 215 -7.71 1.38 -8.53
N VAL A 216 -6.98 0.81 -7.61
CA VAL A 216 -6.98 -0.64 -7.34
C VAL A 216 -7.57 -0.93 -5.96
N HIS A 217 -8.46 -1.92 -5.88
CA HIS A 217 -9.07 -2.30 -4.61
C HIS A 217 -8.06 -3.01 -3.70
N VAL A 218 -8.16 -2.77 -2.40
CA VAL A 218 -7.22 -3.31 -1.40
C VAL A 218 -7.19 -4.83 -1.38
N SER A 219 -8.30 -5.51 -1.69
CA SER A 219 -8.34 -6.98 -1.81
C SER A 219 -7.44 -7.49 -2.94
N ASP A 220 -7.38 -6.79 -4.08
CA ASP A 220 -6.48 -7.16 -5.18
C ASP A 220 -5.02 -6.95 -4.81
N ILE A 221 -4.74 -5.88 -4.05
CA ILE A 221 -3.40 -5.64 -3.47
C ILE A 221 -3.03 -6.77 -2.50
N ALA A 222 -3.91 -7.12 -1.56
CA ALA A 222 -3.65 -8.18 -0.59
C ALA A 222 -3.42 -9.54 -1.30
N ASN A 223 -4.26 -9.88 -2.28
CA ASN A 223 -4.11 -11.08 -3.10
C ASN A 223 -2.77 -11.11 -3.87
N SER A 224 -2.30 -9.97 -4.39
CA SER A 224 -0.98 -9.91 -5.06
C SER A 224 0.18 -10.28 -4.13
N ASN A 225 0.08 -9.92 -2.84
CA ASN A 225 1.07 -10.30 -1.83
C ASN A 225 1.08 -11.82 -1.57
N ILE A 226 -0.11 -12.42 -1.44
CA ILE A 226 -0.23 -13.88 -1.27
C ILE A 226 0.29 -14.62 -2.50
N THR A 227 0.00 -14.10 -3.68
CA THR A 227 0.52 -14.67 -4.93
C THR A 227 2.04 -14.56 -4.99
N ALA A 228 2.61 -13.39 -4.64
CA ALA A 228 4.07 -13.19 -4.57
C ALA A 228 4.73 -14.12 -3.54
N MET A 229 4.06 -14.40 -2.40
CA MET A 229 4.53 -15.39 -1.43
C MET A 229 4.63 -16.78 -2.04
N ARG A 230 3.60 -17.21 -2.78
CA ARG A 230 3.49 -18.58 -3.32
C ARG A 230 4.44 -18.87 -4.49
N LYS A 231 4.77 -17.85 -5.28
CA LYS A 231 5.62 -18.00 -6.47
C LYS A 231 7.11 -18.13 -6.08
N ASN A 232 7.81 -18.99 -6.80
CA ASN A 232 9.27 -19.13 -6.66
C ASN A 232 9.97 -18.09 -7.53
N ILE A 233 9.92 -16.83 -7.08
CA ILE A 233 10.44 -15.65 -7.78
C ILE A 233 11.28 -14.85 -6.80
N THR A 234 12.41 -14.34 -7.26
CA THR A 234 13.31 -13.48 -6.50
C THR A 234 13.86 -12.35 -7.34
N GLY A 235 14.16 -11.21 -6.74
CA GLY A 235 14.77 -10.06 -7.41
C GLY A 235 13.84 -9.32 -8.39
N GLU A 236 12.53 -9.55 -8.34
CA GLU A 236 11.57 -9.05 -9.31
C GLU A 236 10.72 -7.91 -8.77
N ILE A 237 10.40 -6.98 -9.67
CA ILE A 237 9.52 -5.83 -9.41
C ILE A 237 8.25 -6.01 -10.25
N PHE A 238 7.08 -5.72 -9.65
CA PHE A 238 5.79 -5.78 -10.32
C PHE A 238 4.94 -4.56 -10.05
N ASN A 239 4.28 -4.04 -11.06
CA ASN A 239 3.22 -3.07 -10.94
C ASN A 239 1.92 -3.74 -10.50
N ILE A 240 1.30 -3.24 -9.45
CA ILE A 240 0.01 -3.73 -8.94
C ILE A 240 -1.01 -2.60 -9.02
N GLY A 241 -1.83 -2.68 -10.03
CA GLY A 241 -2.91 -1.78 -10.40
C GLY A 241 -3.99 -2.52 -11.15
N THR A 242 -4.90 -1.81 -11.81
CA THR A 242 -5.93 -2.42 -12.67
C THR A 242 -5.56 -2.35 -14.16
N GLY A 243 -4.60 -1.49 -14.51
CA GLY A 243 -4.29 -1.14 -15.89
C GLY A 243 -5.30 -0.19 -16.51
N LYS A 244 -6.26 0.32 -15.73
CA LYS A 244 -7.32 1.23 -16.19
C LYS A 244 -7.20 2.58 -15.50
N GLY A 245 -7.21 3.64 -16.30
CA GLY A 245 -7.20 5.01 -15.80
C GLY A 245 -8.63 5.51 -15.55
N THR A 246 -8.83 6.22 -14.45
CA THR A 246 -10.08 6.91 -14.12
C THR A 246 -9.74 8.33 -13.71
N THR A 247 -10.48 9.32 -14.21
CA THR A 247 -10.28 10.72 -13.85
C THR A 247 -10.86 11.05 -12.47
N VAL A 248 -10.36 12.10 -11.84
CA VAL A 248 -10.92 12.58 -10.57
C VAL A 248 -12.36 13.06 -10.76
N ASN A 249 -12.70 13.62 -11.94
CA ASN A 249 -14.07 14.00 -12.29
C ASN A 249 -15.02 12.80 -12.31
N GLU A 250 -14.61 11.68 -12.93
CA GLU A 250 -15.42 10.44 -12.96
C GLU A 250 -15.65 9.90 -11.54
N ILE A 251 -14.61 9.86 -10.69
CA ILE A 251 -14.75 9.46 -9.28
C ILE A 251 -15.72 10.38 -8.55
N ALA A 252 -15.59 11.69 -8.72
CA ALA A 252 -16.48 12.66 -8.08
C ALA A 252 -17.94 12.49 -8.52
N ALA A 253 -18.16 12.23 -9.81
CA ALA A 253 -19.50 11.99 -10.36
C ALA A 253 -20.12 10.69 -9.80
N ILE A 254 -19.38 9.58 -9.80
CA ILE A 254 -19.83 8.29 -9.25
C ILE A 254 -20.24 8.46 -7.78
N LEU A 255 -19.37 9.03 -6.95
CA LEU A 255 -19.61 9.20 -5.52
C LEU A 255 -20.77 10.17 -5.23
N LYS A 256 -20.82 11.30 -5.96
CA LYS A 256 -21.91 12.26 -5.84
C LYS A 256 -23.25 11.60 -6.14
N ASN A 257 -23.37 10.87 -7.23
CA ASN A 257 -24.62 10.23 -7.64
C ASN A 257 -25.10 9.16 -6.64
N LYS A 258 -24.16 8.44 -6.00
CA LYS A 258 -24.49 7.40 -5.01
C LYS A 258 -24.85 7.98 -3.61
N ILE A 259 -24.16 9.04 -3.17
CA ILE A 259 -24.29 9.53 -1.80
C ILE A 259 -25.25 10.72 -1.70
N ASN A 260 -25.07 11.74 -2.54
CA ASN A 260 -25.89 12.95 -2.51
C ASN A 260 -25.92 13.66 -3.89
N PRO A 261 -26.85 13.26 -4.77
CA PRO A 261 -26.92 13.79 -6.13
C PRO A 261 -27.15 15.32 -6.23
N LYS A 262 -27.73 15.93 -5.17
CA LYS A 262 -28.04 17.36 -5.14
C LYS A 262 -26.81 18.25 -4.88
N ILE A 263 -25.75 17.70 -4.31
CA ILE A 263 -24.53 18.46 -3.99
C ILE A 263 -23.82 18.88 -5.31
N LYS A 264 -23.40 20.14 -5.37
CA LYS A 264 -22.56 20.64 -6.47
C LYS A 264 -21.08 20.32 -6.19
N LEU A 265 -20.35 19.94 -7.22
CA LEU A 265 -18.88 19.79 -7.15
C LEU A 265 -18.25 21.19 -7.09
N LYS A 266 -17.17 21.33 -6.35
CA LYS A 266 -16.37 22.56 -6.28
C LYS A 266 -14.99 22.32 -6.89
N TYR A 267 -14.46 23.31 -7.58
CA TYR A 267 -13.11 23.26 -8.14
C TYR A 267 -12.22 24.26 -7.40
N GLY A 268 -11.02 23.83 -7.07
CA GLY A 268 -9.98 24.66 -6.45
C GLY A 268 -8.78 24.80 -7.36
N SER A 269 -7.83 25.64 -6.97
CA SER A 269 -6.59 25.86 -7.72
C SER A 269 -5.81 24.56 -7.93
N GLU A 270 -5.13 24.44 -9.06
CA GLU A 270 -4.27 23.29 -9.37
C GLU A 270 -3.18 23.12 -8.28
N ARG A 271 -2.90 21.88 -7.93
CA ARG A 271 -1.88 21.57 -6.93
C ARG A 271 -0.52 21.41 -7.59
N ARG A 272 0.45 22.15 -7.10
CA ARG A 272 1.84 22.06 -7.58
C ARG A 272 2.40 20.65 -7.30
N GLY A 273 3.04 20.05 -8.33
CA GLY A 273 3.65 18.72 -8.22
C GLY A 273 2.66 17.55 -8.27
N GLU A 274 1.40 17.78 -8.65
CA GLU A 274 0.43 16.71 -8.86
C GLU A 274 0.66 16.05 -10.24
N LEU A 275 0.77 14.72 -10.25
CA LEU A 275 0.92 13.95 -11.48
C LEU A 275 -0.34 14.06 -12.35
N ARG A 276 -0.18 14.25 -13.66
CA ARG A 276 -1.31 14.28 -14.61
C ARG A 276 -1.82 12.88 -14.90
N CYS A 277 -0.94 11.89 -14.99
CA CYS A 277 -1.31 10.51 -15.29
C CYS A 277 -0.51 9.53 -14.42
N SER A 278 -1.22 8.54 -13.87
CA SER A 278 -0.63 7.43 -13.13
C SER A 278 -1.46 6.18 -13.35
N VAL A 279 -1.07 5.38 -14.37
CA VAL A 279 -1.72 4.11 -14.74
C VAL A 279 -0.64 3.02 -14.84
N ALA A 280 -0.94 1.82 -14.38
CA ALA A 280 -0.06 0.67 -14.42
C ALA A 280 -0.10 -0.03 -15.79
N ASP A 281 1.05 -0.40 -16.34
CA ASP A 281 1.11 -1.58 -17.20
C ASP A 281 1.27 -2.79 -16.28
N ILE A 282 0.26 -3.66 -16.25
CA ILE A 282 0.21 -4.84 -15.36
C ILE A 282 0.57 -6.14 -16.10
N SER A 283 1.04 -6.06 -17.34
CA SER A 283 1.32 -7.23 -18.20
C SER A 283 2.33 -8.17 -17.53
N LYS A 284 3.38 -7.63 -16.91
CA LYS A 284 4.37 -8.42 -16.18
C LYS A 284 3.75 -9.15 -14.99
N ALA A 285 2.95 -8.47 -14.18
CA ALA A 285 2.29 -9.09 -13.04
C ALA A 285 1.30 -10.18 -13.48
N LYS A 286 0.55 -9.97 -14.55
CA LYS A 286 -0.32 -11.01 -15.16
C LYS A 286 0.46 -12.25 -15.57
N ASN A 287 1.52 -12.07 -16.34
CA ASN A 287 2.26 -13.19 -16.94
C ASN A 287 3.08 -13.99 -15.91
N PHE A 288 3.73 -13.31 -14.95
CA PHE A 288 4.65 -13.97 -14.01
C PHE A 288 4.01 -14.32 -12.67
N LEU A 289 3.16 -13.43 -12.12
CA LEU A 289 2.46 -13.71 -10.86
C LEU A 289 1.13 -14.44 -11.09
N GLY A 290 0.51 -14.33 -12.28
CA GLY A 290 -0.89 -14.69 -12.49
C GLY A 290 -1.83 -13.68 -11.81
N TYR A 291 -1.36 -12.42 -11.66
CA TYR A 291 -2.15 -11.35 -11.08
C TYR A 291 -3.30 -10.96 -12.02
N ASP A 292 -4.52 -10.99 -11.50
CA ASP A 292 -5.72 -10.61 -12.22
C ASP A 292 -6.62 -9.79 -11.30
N PRO A 293 -6.61 -8.45 -11.41
CA PRO A 293 -7.45 -7.60 -10.57
C PRO A 293 -8.93 -7.85 -10.85
N LYS A 294 -9.70 -8.14 -9.81
CA LYS A 294 -11.10 -8.57 -9.90
C LYS A 294 -12.08 -7.42 -9.79
N TRP A 295 -11.72 -6.34 -9.14
CA TRP A 295 -12.68 -5.35 -8.69
C TRP A 295 -12.56 -4.02 -9.42
N SER A 296 -13.69 -3.53 -9.91
CA SER A 296 -13.83 -2.16 -10.38
C SER A 296 -14.35 -1.25 -9.26
N ILE A 297 -14.15 0.07 -9.42
CA ILE A 297 -14.66 1.06 -8.47
C ILE A 297 -16.17 0.94 -8.29
N ASN A 298 -16.93 0.78 -9.37
CA ASN A 298 -18.39 0.70 -9.31
C ASN A 298 -18.90 -0.50 -8.49
N GLN A 299 -18.15 -1.62 -8.47
CA GLN A 299 -18.51 -2.81 -7.70
C GLN A 299 -18.17 -2.70 -6.22
N LYS A 300 -17.15 -1.90 -5.86
CA LYS A 300 -16.60 -1.88 -4.50
C LYS A 300 -16.75 -0.55 -3.76
N ILE A 301 -17.29 0.46 -4.41
CA ILE A 301 -17.42 1.79 -3.80
C ILE A 301 -18.39 1.78 -2.61
N ASP A 302 -19.41 0.93 -2.64
CA ASP A 302 -20.43 0.85 -1.59
C ASP A 302 -19.82 0.38 -0.26
N GLU A 303 -18.85 -0.53 -0.28
CA GLU A 303 -18.12 -0.96 0.93
C GLU A 303 -17.45 0.21 1.66
N ILE A 304 -16.93 1.18 0.89
CA ILE A 304 -16.27 2.36 1.45
C ILE A 304 -17.30 3.32 2.03
N ILE A 305 -18.42 3.50 1.33
CA ILE A 305 -19.50 4.36 1.78
C ILE A 305 -20.04 3.84 3.12
N ASP A 306 -20.32 2.54 3.22
CA ASP A 306 -20.88 1.92 4.42
C ASP A 306 -19.88 1.91 5.58
N THR A 307 -18.60 1.60 5.31
CA THR A 307 -17.55 1.69 6.33
C THR A 307 -17.44 3.10 6.92
N ASN A 308 -17.54 4.15 6.08
CA ASN A 308 -17.43 5.52 6.54
C ASN A 308 -18.71 6.01 7.25
N LYS A 309 -19.90 5.51 6.90
CA LYS A 309 -21.14 5.77 7.66
C LYS A 309 -21.07 5.26 9.11
N LEU A 310 -20.42 4.10 9.31
CA LEU A 310 -20.26 3.53 10.65
C LEU A 310 -19.24 4.29 11.52
N LEU A 311 -18.42 5.13 10.92
CA LEU A 311 -17.38 5.91 11.60
C LEU A 311 -17.77 7.38 11.79
N SER A 312 -18.85 7.86 11.17
CA SER A 312 -19.41 9.20 11.29
C SER A 312 -20.48 9.26 12.35
#